data_ff702d6d62779ae2c6eb21efd577855a
#
_entry.id   ff702d6d62779ae2c6eb21efd577855a
#
_cell.length_a   1.000
_cell.length_b   1.000
_cell.length_c   1.000
_cell.angle_alpha   90.00
_cell.angle_beta   90.00
_cell.angle_gamma   90.00
#
_symmetry.space_group_name_H-M   'P 1'
#
loop_
_entity.id
_entity.type
_entity.pdbx_description
1 polymer ?
#
loop_
_entity_poly.entity_id
_entity_poly.type
_entity_poly.pdbx_seq_one_letter_code
_entity_poly.pdbx_strand_id
1 'polypeptide(L)'
;QEGTWTPTSAIIEVKQGEEYGLGGKGISPPLCYVPRGIDNSTGGMKEITSNKWGPFQGSHVGLSYGSGTHYLILRDDTSTRPQGAIVPLEGNFLAGVMRGDFHPKDGQLYVVGLDGWGDYSIEDGCFHRVRYIGGKVRKPSGFKVHANGIRIDFNNQLDPRWTSETEHYFAQAWNYEYAKRYGSPEFSAKFPDKLGHDRVKIRSVRLLDNRKSIFIEMPDLEPIMQLYIRMHLLDIDGTEFKTDLFCSPMFPDKPYSMKGLAKPRKDKLSFVSLRVASQESKKKLDYTGNIIEGEREINIDTLSGLKYSINLIEAKPNEALAIQLNNIDAMPHNLVIVEPGSTQKVGDASFKMLSDPKAGEKNYAPAL
;
A
#
# COMPACT_ATOMS: atom_id res chain seq x y z
N GLN A 1 -0.27 -14.40 -2.09
CA GLN A 1 -0.16 -15.03 -3.41
C GLN A 1 -1.45 -14.77 -4.17
N GLU A 2 -1.33 -14.26 -5.38
CA GLU A 2 -2.47 -14.02 -6.26
C GLU A 2 -2.90 -15.31 -6.97
N GLY A 3 -4.17 -15.34 -7.39
CA GLY A 3 -4.73 -16.48 -8.11
C GLY A 3 -6.24 -16.37 -8.28
N THR A 4 -6.89 -17.45 -8.67
CA THR A 4 -8.34 -17.49 -8.89
C THR A 4 -9.16 -17.31 -7.60
N TRP A 5 -8.53 -17.39 -6.45
CA TRP A 5 -9.15 -17.32 -5.11
C TRP A 5 -8.79 -16.05 -4.34
N THR A 6 -7.84 -15.25 -4.81
CA THR A 6 -7.49 -13.98 -4.18
C THR A 6 -7.16 -12.93 -5.24
N PRO A 7 -7.71 -11.72 -5.10
CA PRO A 7 -7.57 -10.67 -6.11
C PRO A 7 -6.19 -10.00 -6.10
N THR A 8 -5.53 -10.01 -4.96
CA THR A 8 -4.16 -9.51 -4.72
C THR A 8 -3.56 -10.28 -3.55
N SER A 9 -2.29 -10.09 -3.24
CA SER A 9 -1.69 -10.67 -2.03
C SER A 9 -2.49 -10.26 -0.79
N ALA A 10 -2.64 -11.16 0.18
CA ALA A 10 -3.44 -10.92 1.37
C ALA A 10 -2.89 -11.67 2.59
N ILE A 11 -3.13 -11.11 3.76
CA ILE A 11 -2.91 -11.77 5.04
C ILE A 11 -4.25 -12.31 5.52
N ILE A 12 -4.33 -13.61 5.74
CA ILE A 12 -5.56 -14.30 6.10
C ILE A 12 -5.43 -14.88 7.51
N GLU A 13 -6.37 -14.53 8.37
CA GLU A 13 -6.60 -15.24 9.63
C GLU A 13 -7.58 -16.37 9.38
N VAL A 14 -7.09 -17.59 9.34
CA VAL A 14 -7.91 -18.76 9.06
C VAL A 14 -8.78 -19.11 10.27
N LYS A 15 -10.09 -19.18 10.07
CA LYS A 15 -11.07 -19.59 11.09
C LYS A 15 -11.79 -20.83 10.61
N GLN A 16 -12.08 -21.72 11.55
CA GLN A 16 -12.84 -22.96 11.28
C GLN A 16 -14.24 -22.62 10.72
N GLY A 17 -14.60 -23.26 9.62
CA GLY A 17 -15.91 -23.07 8.97
C GLY A 17 -16.00 -21.86 8.05
N GLU A 18 -14.92 -21.10 7.87
CA GLU A 18 -14.87 -20.02 6.90
C GLU A 18 -14.20 -20.45 5.58
N GLU A 19 -14.63 -19.84 4.47
CA GLU A 19 -14.08 -20.05 3.13
C GLU A 19 -13.32 -18.82 2.67
N TYR A 20 -12.16 -19.04 2.03
CA TYR A 20 -11.23 -17.96 1.65
C TYR A 20 -10.95 -17.92 0.14
N GLY A 21 -11.94 -18.29 -0.68
CA GLY A 21 -11.95 -17.98 -2.11
C GLY A 21 -11.87 -19.16 -3.07
N LEU A 22 -11.50 -20.36 -2.66
CA LEU A 22 -11.53 -21.50 -3.54
C LEU A 22 -12.99 -21.96 -3.75
N GLY A 23 -13.53 -21.79 -4.97
CA GLY A 23 -14.91 -22.17 -5.30
C GLY A 23 -15.90 -21.01 -5.42
N GLY A 24 -15.55 -19.78 -5.06
CA GLY A 24 -16.26 -18.55 -5.41
C GLY A 24 -17.58 -18.29 -4.70
N LYS A 25 -17.92 -19.03 -3.65
CA LYS A 25 -19.11 -18.76 -2.82
C LYS A 25 -18.70 -18.48 -1.38
N GLY A 26 -19.30 -17.44 -0.79
CA GLY A 26 -19.11 -17.16 0.64
C GLY A 26 -17.71 -16.79 1.06
N ILE A 27 -16.98 -16.04 0.24
CA ILE A 27 -15.58 -15.66 0.53
C ILE A 27 -15.53 -14.81 1.79
N SER A 28 -14.84 -15.32 2.81
CA SER A 28 -14.52 -14.56 4.01
C SER A 28 -13.42 -13.54 3.71
N PRO A 29 -13.57 -12.28 4.18
CA PRO A 29 -12.56 -11.26 3.96
C PRO A 29 -11.25 -11.62 4.69
N PRO A 30 -10.09 -11.28 4.09
CA PRO A 30 -8.81 -11.45 4.77
C PRO A 30 -8.67 -10.48 5.96
N LEU A 31 -7.62 -10.66 6.75
CA LEU A 31 -7.22 -9.68 7.76
C LEU A 31 -6.89 -8.33 7.09
N CYS A 32 -6.10 -8.37 6.01
CA CYS A 32 -5.87 -7.23 5.12
C CYS A 32 -5.41 -7.70 3.74
N TYR A 33 -5.63 -6.84 2.75
CA TYR A 33 -5.01 -6.96 1.45
C TYR A 33 -3.64 -6.30 1.44
N VAL A 34 -2.72 -6.84 0.64
CA VAL A 34 -1.39 -6.28 0.41
C VAL A 34 -1.34 -5.79 -1.04
N PRO A 35 -1.19 -4.48 -1.27
CA PRO A 35 -1.15 -3.95 -2.62
C PRO A 35 0.03 -4.53 -3.41
N ARG A 36 -0.16 -4.77 -4.69
CA ARG A 36 0.87 -5.34 -5.57
C ARG A 36 2.17 -4.52 -5.57
N GLY A 37 2.09 -3.18 -5.45
CA GLY A 37 3.26 -2.32 -5.37
C GLY A 37 4.08 -2.47 -4.07
N ILE A 38 3.53 -3.14 -3.05
CA ILE A 38 4.24 -3.47 -1.80
C ILE A 38 4.74 -4.91 -1.85
N ASP A 39 3.87 -5.83 -2.26
CA ASP A 39 4.22 -7.25 -2.35
C ASP A 39 3.30 -7.95 -3.35
N ASN A 40 3.84 -8.33 -4.48
CA ASN A 40 3.13 -9.07 -5.51
C ASN A 40 3.24 -10.60 -5.35
N SER A 41 4.09 -11.07 -4.44
CA SER A 41 4.24 -12.48 -4.14
C SER A 41 4.78 -12.68 -2.71
N THR A 42 3.85 -12.85 -1.77
CA THR A 42 4.19 -13.05 -0.37
C THR A 42 5.02 -14.31 -0.16
N GLY A 43 6.22 -14.17 0.39
CA GLY A 43 7.13 -15.28 0.67
C GLY A 43 6.79 -16.00 1.96
N GLY A 44 6.60 -15.25 3.03
CA GLY A 44 6.27 -15.78 4.34
C GLY A 44 6.01 -14.68 5.35
N MET A 45 5.66 -15.08 6.57
CA MET A 45 5.56 -14.16 7.69
C MET A 45 6.05 -14.80 8.97
N LYS A 46 6.48 -13.99 9.94
CA LYS A 46 6.94 -14.45 11.24
C LYS A 46 6.49 -13.49 12.34
N GLU A 47 6.05 -14.03 13.48
CA GLU A 47 5.82 -13.23 14.66
C GLU A 47 7.15 -12.69 15.21
N ILE A 48 7.16 -11.44 15.61
CA ILE A 48 8.31 -10.77 16.22
C ILE A 48 8.32 -11.14 17.71
N THR A 49 9.03 -12.20 18.04
CA THR A 49 9.07 -12.76 19.40
C THR A 49 10.09 -12.07 20.32
N SER A 50 10.98 -11.25 19.74
CA SER A 50 12.10 -10.64 20.46
C SER A 50 11.97 -9.13 20.60
N ASN A 51 12.15 -8.62 21.82
CA ASN A 51 12.30 -7.18 22.08
C ASN A 51 13.64 -6.62 21.61
N LYS A 52 14.58 -7.47 21.20
CA LYS A 52 15.89 -7.06 20.65
C LYS A 52 15.82 -6.63 19.20
N TRP A 53 14.70 -6.85 18.50
CA TRP A 53 14.49 -6.42 17.12
C TRP A 53 13.64 -5.14 17.01
N GLY A 54 13.73 -4.26 17.99
CA GLY A 54 13.02 -2.98 18.02
C GLY A 54 11.70 -3.03 18.79
N PRO A 55 10.87 -2.02 18.65
CA PRO A 55 9.69 -1.83 19.49
C PRO A 55 8.42 -2.55 18.97
N PHE A 56 8.56 -3.60 18.17
CA PHE A 56 7.47 -4.26 17.47
C PHE A 56 7.18 -5.68 17.97
N GLN A 57 7.70 -6.05 19.14
CA GLN A 57 7.41 -7.36 19.73
C GLN A 57 5.90 -7.63 19.81
N GLY A 58 5.47 -8.81 19.40
CA GLY A 58 4.07 -9.22 19.31
C GLY A 58 3.38 -8.87 17.99
N SER A 59 3.98 -8.00 17.16
CA SER A 59 3.56 -7.82 15.77
C SER A 59 4.13 -8.90 14.86
N HIS A 60 3.80 -8.88 13.59
CA HIS A 60 4.36 -9.80 12.60
C HIS A 60 5.18 -9.03 11.56
N VAL A 61 6.19 -9.69 11.01
CA VAL A 61 6.92 -9.25 9.82
C VAL A 61 6.52 -10.13 8.65
N GLY A 62 6.15 -9.50 7.53
CA GLY A 62 5.93 -10.14 6.24
C GLY A 62 7.18 -10.05 5.38
N LEU A 63 7.43 -11.10 4.59
CA LEU A 63 8.56 -11.23 3.69
C LEU A 63 8.03 -11.28 2.27
N SER A 64 8.56 -10.44 1.39
CA SER A 64 8.18 -10.40 -0.01
C SER A 64 9.16 -11.18 -0.86
N TYR A 65 8.69 -12.23 -1.48
CA TYR A 65 9.44 -12.91 -2.54
C TYR A 65 9.50 -12.03 -3.79
N GLY A 66 8.36 -11.51 -4.24
CA GLY A 66 8.30 -10.78 -5.50
C GLY A 66 9.07 -9.45 -5.50
N SER A 67 9.07 -8.73 -4.38
CA SER A 67 9.71 -7.40 -4.29
C SER A 67 11.05 -7.40 -3.56
N GLY A 68 11.48 -8.53 -2.99
CA GLY A 68 12.73 -8.60 -2.21
C GLY A 68 12.76 -7.63 -1.03
N THR A 69 11.62 -7.43 -0.35
CA THR A 69 11.45 -6.47 0.75
C THR A 69 10.79 -7.11 1.96
N HIS A 70 10.54 -6.32 2.98
CA HIS A 70 9.81 -6.74 4.17
C HIS A 70 8.94 -5.61 4.71
N TYR A 71 7.94 -5.97 5.51
CA TYR A 71 6.96 -5.03 6.06
C TYR A 71 6.43 -5.51 7.40
N LEU A 72 5.97 -4.58 8.23
CA LEU A 72 5.22 -4.92 9.44
C LEU A 72 3.77 -5.24 9.07
N ILE A 73 3.19 -6.18 9.79
CA ILE A 73 1.76 -6.50 9.78
C ILE A 73 1.21 -6.08 11.13
N LEU A 74 0.39 -5.04 11.13
CA LEU A 74 -0.31 -4.55 12.32
C LEU A 74 -1.72 -5.10 12.35
N ARG A 75 -2.30 -5.18 13.55
CA ARG A 75 -3.60 -5.77 13.80
C ARG A 75 -4.49 -4.85 14.65
N ASP A 76 -5.74 -4.69 14.25
CA ASP A 76 -6.82 -4.08 15.03
C ASP A 76 -7.83 -5.16 15.42
N ASP A 77 -7.86 -5.54 16.70
CA ASP A 77 -8.77 -6.54 17.26
C ASP A 77 -10.03 -5.93 17.88
N THR A 78 -10.20 -4.62 17.79
CA THR A 78 -11.23 -3.90 18.53
C THR A 78 -12.56 -3.74 17.78
N SER A 79 -12.56 -3.99 16.47
CA SER A 79 -13.77 -3.99 15.66
C SER A 79 -14.50 -5.34 15.72
N THR A 80 -15.67 -5.39 15.10
CA THR A 80 -16.52 -6.61 15.08
C THR A 80 -15.82 -7.81 14.42
N ARG A 81 -14.82 -7.54 13.58
CA ARG A 81 -13.90 -8.52 12.99
C ARG A 81 -12.51 -7.91 12.97
N PRO A 82 -11.45 -8.70 13.29
CA PRO A 82 -10.08 -8.23 13.20
C PRO A 82 -9.75 -7.70 11.81
N GLN A 83 -8.96 -6.62 11.76
CA GLN A 83 -8.51 -5.97 10.55
C GLN A 83 -7.00 -5.77 10.60
N GLY A 84 -6.35 -5.71 9.46
CA GLY A 84 -4.91 -5.57 9.37
C GLY A 84 -4.45 -4.34 8.62
N ALA A 85 -3.19 -3.99 8.88
CA ALA A 85 -2.48 -2.98 8.11
C ALA A 85 -1.04 -3.42 7.83
N ILE A 86 -0.51 -2.93 6.72
CA ILE A 86 0.86 -3.15 6.25
C ILE A 86 1.63 -1.84 6.39
N VAL A 87 2.81 -1.91 6.98
CA VAL A 87 3.76 -0.79 7.08
C VAL A 87 5.07 -1.21 6.43
N PRO A 88 5.43 -0.65 5.27
CA PRO A 88 6.71 -0.95 4.64
C PRO A 88 7.89 -0.60 5.54
N LEU A 89 8.88 -1.48 5.57
CA LEU A 89 10.16 -1.26 6.24
C LEU A 89 11.24 -0.92 5.21
N GLU A 90 12.25 -0.20 5.66
CA GLU A 90 13.38 0.17 4.82
C GLU A 90 14.31 -1.02 4.58
N GLY A 91 14.96 -1.00 3.43
CA GLY A 91 15.94 -2.00 3.00
C GLY A 91 15.36 -3.03 2.06
N ASN A 92 16.16 -3.33 1.03
CA ASN A 92 15.86 -4.34 0.04
C ASN A 92 16.85 -5.50 0.21
N PHE A 93 16.41 -6.68 -0.15
CA PHE A 93 17.23 -7.88 -0.18
C PHE A 93 17.78 -8.12 -1.59
N LEU A 94 18.86 -8.89 -1.68
CA LEU A 94 19.49 -9.20 -2.98
C LEU A 94 18.67 -10.19 -3.81
N ALA A 95 17.79 -10.94 -3.17
CA ALA A 95 16.85 -11.85 -3.83
C ALA A 95 15.51 -11.85 -3.15
N GLY A 96 14.51 -12.41 -3.81
CA GLY A 96 13.17 -12.57 -3.27
C GLY A 96 13.17 -13.40 -1.98
N VAL A 97 12.79 -12.81 -0.84
CA VAL A 97 12.87 -13.49 0.46
C VAL A 97 11.63 -14.34 0.73
N MET A 98 11.87 -15.61 1.04
CA MET A 98 10.80 -16.60 1.22
C MET A 98 10.63 -17.04 2.66
N ARG A 99 11.72 -17.14 3.42
CA ARG A 99 11.70 -17.62 4.80
C ARG A 99 12.59 -16.76 5.67
N GLY A 100 12.19 -16.66 6.92
CA GLY A 100 12.99 -16.01 7.95
C GLY A 100 12.60 -16.47 9.33
N ASP A 101 13.53 -16.32 10.26
CA ASP A 101 13.29 -16.59 11.67
C ASP A 101 14.11 -15.67 12.57
N PHE A 102 13.61 -15.48 13.79
CA PHE A 102 14.32 -14.72 14.81
C PHE A 102 15.30 -15.65 15.54
N HIS A 103 16.58 -15.29 15.48
CA HIS A 103 17.61 -16.10 16.10
C HIS A 103 17.51 -16.02 17.65
N PRO A 104 17.45 -17.15 18.37
CA PRO A 104 17.11 -17.17 19.80
C PRO A 104 18.15 -16.49 20.70
N LYS A 105 19.42 -16.41 20.28
CA LYS A 105 20.50 -15.79 21.09
C LYS A 105 20.56 -14.28 20.91
N ASP A 106 20.54 -13.79 19.66
CA ASP A 106 20.69 -12.36 19.38
C ASP A 106 19.37 -11.64 19.12
N GLY A 107 18.27 -12.38 18.87
CA GLY A 107 16.93 -11.86 18.66
C GLY A 107 16.76 -11.09 17.36
N GLN A 108 17.71 -11.19 16.43
CA GLN A 108 17.64 -10.53 15.14
C GLN A 108 16.96 -11.44 14.11
N LEU A 109 16.39 -10.83 13.07
CA LEU A 109 15.75 -11.54 11.98
C LEU A 109 16.79 -12.00 10.95
N TYR A 110 16.80 -13.27 10.66
CA TYR A 110 17.58 -13.86 9.57
C TYR A 110 16.63 -14.32 8.47
N VAL A 111 16.93 -13.95 7.23
CA VAL A 111 16.10 -14.28 6.08
C VAL A 111 16.91 -14.96 4.99
N VAL A 112 16.25 -15.85 4.27
CA VAL A 112 16.79 -16.53 3.08
C VAL A 112 15.87 -16.26 1.90
N GLY A 113 16.47 -16.13 0.75
CA GLY A 113 15.78 -15.86 -0.49
C GLY A 113 16.49 -16.48 -1.68
N LEU A 114 15.79 -16.51 -2.78
CA LEU A 114 16.30 -16.99 -4.06
C LEU A 114 15.70 -16.19 -5.21
N ASP A 115 16.41 -16.15 -6.33
CA ASP A 115 15.87 -15.70 -7.59
C ASP A 115 14.82 -16.69 -8.08
N GLY A 116 13.87 -16.19 -8.82
CA GLY A 116 12.87 -17.01 -9.43
C GLY A 116 12.00 -16.24 -10.41
N TRP A 117 11.09 -16.94 -11.00
CA TRP A 117 10.23 -16.43 -12.03
C TRP A 117 9.43 -15.19 -11.56
N GLY A 118 9.70 -14.05 -12.18
CA GLY A 118 8.94 -12.81 -12.04
C GLY A 118 9.18 -12.02 -10.76
N ASP A 119 10.31 -12.23 -10.07
CA ASP A 119 10.73 -11.37 -8.97
C ASP A 119 11.71 -10.26 -9.42
N TYR A 120 12.09 -9.40 -8.51
CA TYR A 120 13.04 -8.31 -8.74
C TYR A 120 14.44 -8.62 -8.19
N SER A 121 14.82 -9.89 -8.16
CA SER A 121 16.11 -10.33 -7.65
C SER A 121 17.27 -9.71 -8.41
N ILE A 122 18.32 -9.34 -7.66
CA ILE A 122 19.59 -8.85 -8.20
C ILE A 122 20.60 -10.00 -8.28
N GLU A 123 20.47 -10.96 -7.36
CA GLU A 123 21.34 -12.13 -7.23
C GLU A 123 20.51 -13.42 -7.21
N ASP A 124 21.12 -14.53 -7.54
CA ASP A 124 20.46 -15.85 -7.58
C ASP A 124 19.91 -16.32 -6.23
N GLY A 125 20.42 -15.75 -5.15
CA GLY A 125 19.96 -16.05 -3.81
C GLY A 125 20.55 -15.12 -2.77
N CYS A 126 19.99 -15.16 -1.57
CA CYS A 126 20.50 -14.33 -0.48
C CYS A 126 20.33 -14.98 0.89
N PHE A 127 21.23 -14.60 1.80
CA PHE A 127 21.11 -14.80 3.23
C PHE A 127 21.44 -13.49 3.93
N HIS A 128 20.43 -12.90 4.59
CA HIS A 128 20.59 -11.61 5.25
C HIS A 128 20.24 -11.67 6.73
N ARG A 129 20.87 -10.81 7.52
CA ARG A 129 20.48 -10.50 8.87
C ARG A 129 19.94 -9.08 8.94
N VAL A 130 18.68 -8.93 9.27
CA VAL A 130 18.03 -7.64 9.53
C VAL A 130 18.21 -7.31 11.01
N ARG A 131 18.94 -6.24 11.32
CA ARG A 131 19.30 -5.86 12.69
C ARG A 131 18.61 -4.59 13.12
N TYR A 132 18.11 -4.60 14.35
CA TYR A 132 17.83 -3.37 15.06
C TYR A 132 19.11 -2.84 15.69
N ILE A 133 19.46 -1.59 15.35
CA ILE A 133 20.71 -0.96 15.79
C ILE A 133 20.53 0.05 16.93
N GLY A 134 19.37 0.01 17.62
CA GLY A 134 19.10 0.81 18.82
C GLY A 134 18.60 2.23 18.57
N GLY A 135 18.37 2.64 17.33
CA GLY A 135 17.82 3.95 17.00
C GLY A 135 16.31 4.08 17.23
N LYS A 136 15.78 5.29 17.19
CA LYS A 136 14.33 5.51 17.17
C LYS A 136 13.73 4.95 15.89
N VAL A 137 12.70 4.14 16.02
CA VAL A 137 11.93 3.61 14.89
C VAL A 137 10.71 4.47 14.66
N ARG A 138 10.73 5.25 13.58
CA ARG A 138 9.69 6.22 13.23
C ARG A 138 8.66 5.61 12.27
N LYS A 139 8.02 4.55 12.73
CA LYS A 139 6.99 3.80 11.98
C LYS A 139 5.73 3.64 12.83
N PRO A 140 4.56 3.52 12.20
CA PRO A 140 3.35 3.08 12.89
C PRO A 140 3.60 1.78 13.66
N SER A 141 3.16 1.73 14.91
CA SER A 141 3.23 0.57 15.79
C SER A 141 1.87 -0.02 16.12
N GLY A 142 0.80 0.68 15.75
CA GLY A 142 -0.58 0.25 15.91
C GLY A 142 -1.52 1.11 15.09
N PHE A 143 -2.72 0.62 14.89
CA PHE A 143 -3.79 1.39 14.24
C PHE A 143 -5.14 0.91 14.73
N LYS A 144 -6.17 1.75 14.52
CA LYS A 144 -7.55 1.40 14.79
C LYS A 144 -8.48 2.09 13.80
N VAL A 145 -9.41 1.32 13.26
CA VAL A 145 -10.39 1.79 12.27
C VAL A 145 -11.65 2.26 12.99
N HIS A 146 -12.03 3.51 12.80
CA HIS A 146 -13.28 4.09 13.28
C HIS A 146 -14.16 4.52 12.10
N ALA A 147 -15.47 4.60 12.34
CA ALA A 147 -16.42 4.98 11.30
C ALA A 147 -16.21 6.40 10.73
N ASN A 148 -15.40 7.23 11.39
CA ASN A 148 -15.09 8.60 10.97
C ASN A 148 -13.60 8.87 10.79
N GLY A 149 -12.77 7.82 10.71
CA GLY A 149 -11.34 7.98 10.49
C GLY A 149 -10.48 6.86 11.05
N ILE A 150 -9.18 7.09 11.00
CA ILE A 150 -8.18 6.10 11.43
C ILE A 150 -7.33 6.69 12.57
N ARG A 151 -7.24 5.97 13.68
CA ARG A 151 -6.23 6.23 14.70
C ARG A 151 -4.97 5.47 14.33
N ILE A 152 -3.81 6.13 14.44
CA ILE A 152 -2.49 5.52 14.21
C ILE A 152 -1.61 5.81 15.42
N ASP A 153 -0.93 4.78 15.90
CA ASP A 153 -0.06 4.84 17.06
C ASP A 153 1.41 4.71 16.63
N PHE A 154 2.29 5.44 17.32
CA PHE A 154 3.74 5.43 17.11
C PHE A 154 4.46 5.15 18.43
N ASN A 155 5.71 4.67 18.34
CA ASN A 155 6.55 4.48 19.54
C ASN A 155 7.26 5.78 19.97
N ASN A 156 7.46 6.72 19.06
CA ASN A 156 8.05 8.04 19.30
C ASN A 156 6.99 9.12 19.50
N GLN A 157 7.36 10.21 20.17
CA GLN A 157 6.50 11.40 20.29
C GLN A 157 6.60 12.27 19.04
N LEU A 158 5.48 12.84 18.62
CA LEU A 158 5.35 13.69 17.45
C LEU A 158 5.30 15.17 17.83
N ASP A 159 5.80 16.04 16.97
CA ASP A 159 5.73 17.49 17.14
C ASP A 159 4.27 17.96 16.92
N PRO A 160 3.65 18.63 17.89
CA PRO A 160 2.24 19.01 17.79
C PRO A 160 1.95 20.08 16.73
N ARG A 161 2.94 20.90 16.38
CA ARG A 161 2.73 21.99 15.41
C ARG A 161 2.65 21.44 13.99
N TRP A 162 3.50 20.47 13.66
CA TRP A 162 3.57 19.84 12.34
C TRP A 162 2.44 18.81 12.15
N THR A 163 2.19 18.01 13.18
CA THR A 163 1.31 16.84 13.08
C THR A 163 -0.15 17.19 12.77
N SER A 164 -0.61 18.40 13.12
CA SER A 164 -2.01 18.79 12.91
C SER A 164 -2.31 19.41 11.54
N GLU A 165 -1.29 19.63 10.73
CA GLU A 165 -1.42 20.22 9.39
C GLU A 165 -1.80 19.14 8.36
N THR A 166 -2.97 19.27 7.76
CA THR A 166 -3.52 18.22 6.86
C THR A 166 -2.73 18.06 5.57
N GLU A 167 -1.95 19.06 5.16
CA GLU A 167 -1.10 19.03 3.97
C GLU A 167 0.07 18.04 4.05
N HIS A 168 0.41 17.60 5.26
CA HIS A 168 1.41 16.56 5.50
C HIS A 168 0.86 15.14 5.29
N TYR A 169 -0.40 15.01 4.91
CA TYR A 169 -1.08 13.74 4.76
C TYR A 169 -1.72 13.58 3.39
N PHE A 170 -1.65 12.37 2.89
CA PHE A 170 -2.34 11.98 1.69
C PHE A 170 -3.08 10.66 1.95
N ALA A 171 -4.29 10.52 1.42
CA ALA A 171 -5.02 9.26 1.50
C ALA A 171 -5.77 8.97 0.19
N GLN A 172 -5.75 7.70 -0.20
CA GLN A 172 -6.53 7.19 -1.33
C GLN A 172 -7.04 5.79 -1.07
N ALA A 173 -8.11 5.42 -1.76
CA ALA A 173 -8.84 4.19 -1.53
C ALA A 173 -9.21 3.50 -2.84
N TRP A 174 -9.26 2.17 -2.81
CA TRP A 174 -9.72 1.35 -3.93
C TRP A 174 -10.25 0.01 -3.46
N ASN A 175 -10.89 -0.71 -4.37
CA ASN A 175 -11.38 -2.05 -4.16
C ASN A 175 -10.77 -3.03 -5.17
N TYR A 176 -10.96 -4.29 -4.90
CA TYR A 176 -10.56 -5.41 -5.77
C TYR A 176 -11.79 -6.22 -6.19
N GLU A 177 -11.63 -7.03 -7.22
CA GLU A 177 -12.64 -7.95 -7.70
C GLU A 177 -12.12 -9.38 -7.71
N TYR A 178 -12.85 -10.30 -7.09
CA TYR A 178 -12.57 -11.72 -7.18
C TYR A 178 -13.02 -12.24 -8.54
N ALA A 179 -12.09 -12.76 -9.33
CA ALA A 179 -12.34 -13.24 -10.69
C ALA A 179 -11.54 -14.51 -10.99
N LYS A 180 -11.88 -15.20 -12.07
CA LYS A 180 -11.13 -16.38 -12.52
C LYS A 180 -9.73 -16.03 -13.05
N ARG A 181 -9.51 -14.80 -13.48
CA ARG A 181 -8.19 -14.34 -13.93
C ARG A 181 -7.21 -14.26 -12.78
N TYR A 182 -5.94 -14.27 -13.09
CA TYR A 182 -4.86 -14.05 -12.13
C TYR A 182 -4.83 -12.58 -11.70
N GLY A 183 -5.05 -12.35 -10.42
CA GLY A 183 -5.08 -11.02 -9.82
C GLY A 183 -6.29 -10.17 -10.23
N SER A 184 -6.43 -9.04 -9.59
CA SER A 184 -7.44 -8.01 -9.89
C SER A 184 -6.78 -6.70 -10.25
N PRO A 185 -7.32 -5.95 -11.21
CA PRO A 185 -7.09 -4.52 -11.25
C PRO A 185 -7.59 -3.84 -9.98
N GLU A 186 -7.15 -2.64 -9.76
CA GLU A 186 -7.56 -1.78 -8.65
C GLU A 186 -8.72 -0.89 -9.13
N PHE A 187 -9.89 -1.06 -8.52
CA PHE A 187 -11.12 -0.38 -8.92
C PHE A 187 -11.43 0.78 -7.98
N SER A 188 -11.93 1.86 -8.52
CA SER A 188 -12.48 2.97 -7.75
C SER A 188 -13.49 2.46 -6.71
N ALA A 189 -13.38 2.94 -5.49
CA ALA A 189 -14.35 2.64 -4.43
C ALA A 189 -15.69 3.37 -4.68
N LYS A 190 -15.66 4.55 -5.28
CA LYS A 190 -16.84 5.38 -5.60
C LYS A 190 -17.54 4.93 -6.88
N PHE A 191 -16.76 4.49 -7.87
CA PHE A 191 -17.24 4.08 -9.18
C PHE A 191 -16.79 2.64 -9.47
N PRO A 192 -17.51 1.63 -8.96
CA PRO A 192 -17.04 0.23 -8.95
C PRO A 192 -16.70 -0.38 -10.32
N ASP A 193 -17.21 0.19 -11.42
CA ASP A 193 -16.92 -0.26 -12.78
C ASP A 193 -15.74 0.47 -13.44
N LYS A 194 -15.12 1.42 -12.70
CA LYS A 194 -13.98 2.18 -13.18
C LYS A 194 -12.70 1.75 -12.46
N LEU A 195 -11.60 1.76 -13.19
CA LEU A 195 -10.27 1.51 -12.62
C LEU A 195 -9.70 2.79 -12.02
N GLY A 196 -8.85 2.64 -11.00
CA GLY A 196 -8.16 3.74 -10.35
C GLY A 196 -8.46 3.86 -8.87
N HIS A 197 -7.85 4.87 -8.25
CA HIS A 197 -7.94 5.15 -6.84
C HIS A 197 -8.69 6.46 -6.58
N ASP A 198 -9.54 6.46 -5.57
CA ASP A 198 -10.24 7.66 -5.16
C ASP A 198 -9.46 8.40 -4.08
N ARG A 199 -9.30 9.69 -4.24
CA ARG A 199 -8.80 10.54 -3.16
C ARG A 199 -9.75 10.50 -1.97
N VAL A 200 -9.23 10.19 -0.78
CA VAL A 200 -9.98 10.26 0.48
C VAL A 200 -9.73 11.61 1.13
N LYS A 201 -10.81 12.34 1.40
CA LYS A 201 -10.72 13.67 2.03
C LYS A 201 -10.36 13.52 3.51
N ILE A 202 -9.25 14.10 3.91
CA ILE A 202 -8.86 14.28 5.30
C ILE A 202 -9.41 15.65 5.76
N ARG A 203 -10.29 15.64 6.77
CA ARG A 203 -10.88 16.87 7.29
C ARG A 203 -10.01 17.55 8.33
N SER A 204 -9.42 16.75 9.23
CA SER A 204 -8.48 17.21 10.24
C SER A 204 -7.59 16.09 10.71
N VAL A 205 -6.47 16.43 11.33
CA VAL A 205 -5.64 15.48 12.05
C VAL A 205 -5.48 15.99 13.49
N ARG A 206 -5.60 15.08 14.44
CA ARG A 206 -5.51 15.38 15.88
C ARG A 206 -4.39 14.56 16.50
N LEU A 207 -3.41 15.24 17.07
CA LEU A 207 -2.45 14.60 17.95
C LEU A 207 -3.14 14.35 19.30
N LEU A 208 -3.06 13.13 19.81
CA LEU A 208 -3.66 12.76 21.08
C LEU A 208 -2.75 13.15 22.27
N ASP A 209 -3.31 13.15 23.49
CA ASP A 209 -2.63 13.65 24.71
C ASP A 209 -1.30 12.92 25.01
N ASN A 210 -1.19 11.66 24.61
CA ASN A 210 0.03 10.87 24.74
C ASN A 210 1.16 11.30 23.80
N ARG A 211 0.87 12.19 22.83
CA ARG A 211 1.77 12.67 21.78
C ARG A 211 2.39 11.55 20.89
N LYS A 212 1.87 10.35 21.00
CA LYS A 212 2.31 9.18 20.22
C LYS A 212 1.23 8.62 19.32
N SER A 213 0.03 9.15 19.42
CA SER A 213 -1.11 8.72 18.62
C SER A 213 -1.72 9.89 17.90
N ILE A 214 -2.10 9.66 16.65
CA ILE A 214 -2.86 10.62 15.84
C ILE A 214 -4.23 10.03 15.51
N PHE A 215 -5.22 10.89 15.38
CA PHE A 215 -6.49 10.56 14.76
C PHE A 215 -6.63 11.34 13.46
N ILE A 216 -6.69 10.64 12.34
CA ILE A 216 -6.92 11.22 11.01
C ILE A 216 -8.42 11.16 10.74
N GLU A 217 -9.06 12.30 10.76
CA GLU A 217 -10.51 12.44 10.57
C GLU A 217 -10.86 12.35 9.08
N MET A 218 -11.59 11.32 8.73
CA MET A 218 -12.12 11.05 7.40
C MET A 218 -13.62 10.80 7.49
N PRO A 219 -14.47 11.87 7.58
CA PRO A 219 -15.89 11.73 7.89
C PRO A 219 -16.68 10.98 6.81
N ASP A 220 -16.15 10.95 5.59
CA ASP A 220 -16.76 10.27 4.44
C ASP A 220 -16.13 8.88 4.18
N LEU A 221 -15.33 8.37 5.14
CA LEU A 221 -14.76 7.03 5.02
C LEU A 221 -15.89 5.99 5.04
N GLU A 222 -15.88 5.14 4.03
CA GLU A 222 -16.76 3.97 3.92
C GLU A 222 -15.95 2.69 4.05
N PRO A 223 -16.58 1.54 4.36
CA PRO A 223 -15.90 0.26 4.30
C PRO A 223 -15.33 0.02 2.89
N ILE A 224 -14.02 -0.22 2.83
CA ILE A 224 -13.27 -0.42 1.58
C ILE A 224 -12.23 -1.53 1.75
N MET A 225 -11.82 -2.13 0.64
CA MET A 225 -10.85 -3.22 0.69
C MET A 225 -9.43 -2.71 0.89
N GLN A 226 -9.10 -1.51 0.39
CA GLN A 226 -7.77 -0.93 0.54
C GLN A 226 -7.83 0.58 0.78
N LEU A 227 -7.14 1.02 1.83
CA LEU A 227 -6.86 2.42 2.13
C LEU A 227 -5.35 2.60 2.25
N TYR A 228 -4.81 3.52 1.50
CA TYR A 228 -3.43 3.98 1.59
C TYR A 228 -3.37 5.34 2.27
N ILE A 229 -2.51 5.49 3.26
CA ILE A 229 -2.24 6.74 3.96
C ILE A 229 -0.74 7.00 3.92
N ARG A 230 -0.34 8.11 3.32
CA ARG A 230 1.03 8.64 3.41
C ARG A 230 1.08 9.75 4.42
N MET A 231 2.09 9.75 5.24
CA MET A 231 2.31 10.72 6.31
C MET A 231 3.72 11.29 6.21
N HIS A 232 3.83 12.60 6.25
CA HIS A 232 5.09 13.31 6.42
C HIS A 232 5.07 13.98 7.80
N LEU A 233 5.83 13.46 8.73
CA LEU A 233 5.74 13.78 10.14
C LEU A 233 7.06 14.36 10.67
N LEU A 234 6.96 15.06 11.80
CA LEU A 234 8.09 15.56 12.56
C LEU A 234 8.08 14.90 13.95
N ASP A 235 9.19 14.29 14.33
CA ASP A 235 9.41 13.80 15.68
C ASP A 235 9.63 14.99 16.64
N ILE A 236 9.36 14.80 17.92
CA ILE A 236 9.57 15.84 18.95
C ILE A 236 11.01 16.34 19.04
N ASP A 237 11.99 15.58 18.57
CA ASP A 237 13.39 15.98 18.48
C ASP A 237 13.74 16.79 17.22
N GLY A 238 12.75 17.12 16.38
CA GLY A 238 12.93 17.90 15.16
C GLY A 238 13.33 17.07 13.93
N THR A 239 13.33 15.76 14.01
CA THR A 239 13.63 14.89 12.85
C THR A 239 12.40 14.66 12.00
N GLU A 240 12.46 15.08 10.73
CA GLU A 240 11.43 14.76 9.74
C GLU A 240 11.51 13.29 9.29
N PHE A 241 10.35 12.69 9.04
CA PHE A 241 10.26 11.35 8.49
C PHE A 241 9.00 11.14 7.68
N LYS A 242 9.07 10.24 6.71
CA LYS A 242 7.93 9.79 5.91
C LYS A 242 7.61 8.35 6.23
N THR A 243 6.32 8.04 6.27
CA THR A 243 5.86 6.67 6.50
C THR A 243 4.54 6.45 5.82
N ASP A 244 4.33 5.22 5.38
CA ASP A 244 3.14 4.77 4.68
C ASP A 244 2.42 3.72 5.52
N LEU A 245 1.09 3.72 5.46
CA LEU A 245 0.23 2.70 6.04
C LEU A 245 -0.79 2.25 4.98
N PHE A 246 -0.89 0.95 4.76
CA PHE A 246 -1.89 0.34 3.90
C PHE A 246 -2.79 -0.54 4.76
N CYS A 247 -4.07 -0.22 4.88
CA CYS A 247 -5.00 -0.99 5.69
C CYS A 247 -6.26 -1.37 4.91
N SER A 248 -7.01 -2.33 5.45
CA SER A 248 -8.26 -2.80 4.88
C SER A 248 -9.42 -2.48 5.84
N PRO A 249 -9.93 -1.24 5.84
CA PRO A 249 -10.97 -0.79 6.77
C PRO A 249 -12.35 -1.29 6.36
N MET A 250 -12.55 -2.60 6.39
CA MET A 250 -13.80 -3.26 5.99
C MET A 250 -14.84 -3.29 7.11
N PHE A 251 -14.39 -3.22 8.37
CA PHE A 251 -15.25 -3.34 9.55
C PHE A 251 -14.99 -2.19 10.53
N PRO A 252 -15.38 -0.94 10.19
CA PRO A 252 -15.15 0.20 11.08
C PRO A 252 -15.84 0.02 12.44
N ASP A 253 -15.15 0.37 13.51
CA ASP A 253 -15.72 0.46 14.85
C ASP A 253 -16.56 1.73 14.98
N LYS A 254 -17.15 1.94 16.15
CA LYS A 254 -17.87 3.18 16.50
C LYS A 254 -17.04 4.41 16.14
N PRO A 255 -17.71 5.52 15.78
CA PRO A 255 -17.02 6.78 15.56
C PRO A 255 -16.13 7.16 16.74
N TYR A 256 -14.90 7.60 16.44
CA TYR A 256 -14.03 8.20 17.45
C TYR A 256 -14.65 9.51 17.95
N SER A 257 -14.70 9.68 19.26
CA SER A 257 -15.31 10.86 19.90
C SER A 257 -14.22 11.74 20.51
N MET A 258 -14.11 12.96 20.01
CA MET A 258 -13.23 14.00 20.54
C MET A 258 -13.83 15.36 20.23
N LYS A 259 -13.59 16.36 21.11
CA LYS A 259 -14.04 17.73 20.87
C LYS A 259 -13.48 18.31 19.57
N GLY A 260 -14.35 18.88 18.76
CA GLY A 260 -13.98 19.54 17.49
C GLY A 260 -13.99 18.63 16.25
N LEU A 261 -14.25 17.34 16.41
CA LEU A 261 -14.54 16.46 15.27
C LEU A 261 -15.94 16.74 14.71
N ALA A 262 -16.14 16.38 13.43
CA ALA A 262 -17.47 16.42 12.82
C ALA A 262 -18.44 15.50 13.56
N LYS A 263 -19.72 15.81 13.46
CA LYS A 263 -20.75 14.89 13.94
C LYS A 263 -20.63 13.56 13.19
N PRO A 264 -20.69 12.44 13.92
CA PRO A 264 -20.70 11.13 13.29
C PRO A 264 -21.82 11.01 12.26
N ARG A 265 -21.61 10.19 11.25
CA ARG A 265 -22.66 9.80 10.28
C ARG A 265 -23.85 9.23 11.04
N LYS A 266 -25.05 9.51 10.54
CA LYS A 266 -26.29 8.94 11.10
C LYS A 266 -26.58 7.56 10.50
N ASP A 267 -26.16 7.33 9.28
CA ASP A 267 -26.30 6.07 8.59
C ASP A 267 -25.32 5.01 9.15
N LYS A 268 -25.78 3.80 9.22
CA LYS A 268 -24.98 2.66 9.63
C LYS A 268 -24.09 2.26 8.49
N LEU A 269 -22.78 2.28 8.70
CA LEU A 269 -21.84 1.73 7.74
C LEU A 269 -22.05 0.22 7.66
N SER A 270 -22.14 -0.31 6.45
CA SER A 270 -22.22 -1.74 6.19
C SER A 270 -20.90 -2.25 5.65
N PHE A 271 -20.59 -3.50 5.94
CA PHE A 271 -19.45 -4.19 5.34
C PHE A 271 -19.47 -4.09 3.83
N VAL A 272 -18.33 -3.82 3.22
CA VAL A 272 -18.18 -3.85 1.76
C VAL A 272 -18.37 -5.29 1.27
N SER A 273 -19.39 -5.50 0.45
CA SER A 273 -19.61 -6.78 -0.19
C SER A 273 -18.45 -7.10 -1.13
N LEU A 274 -17.78 -8.22 -0.90
CA LEU A 274 -16.69 -8.65 -1.78
C LEU A 274 -17.27 -8.92 -3.18
N ARG A 275 -16.76 -8.20 -4.15
CA ARG A 275 -17.22 -8.29 -5.52
C ARG A 275 -16.61 -9.52 -6.18
N VAL A 276 -17.46 -10.43 -6.64
CA VAL A 276 -17.09 -11.59 -7.45
C VAL A 276 -17.56 -11.34 -8.88
N ALA A 277 -16.65 -11.41 -9.84
CA ALA A 277 -17.01 -11.26 -11.26
C ALA A 277 -17.97 -12.37 -11.67
N SER A 278 -19.15 -11.99 -12.14
CA SER A 278 -20.23 -12.93 -12.49
C SER A 278 -19.95 -13.73 -13.75
N GLN A 279 -19.12 -13.24 -14.65
CA GLN A 279 -18.54 -13.91 -15.82
C GLN A 279 -17.40 -13.05 -16.36
N GLU A 280 -16.50 -13.61 -17.19
CA GLU A 280 -15.52 -12.83 -17.94
C GLU A 280 -16.23 -11.75 -18.75
N SER A 281 -16.34 -10.56 -18.19
CA SER A 281 -16.86 -9.45 -18.96
C SER A 281 -15.81 -9.10 -20.00
N LYS A 282 -16.12 -9.29 -21.26
CA LYS A 282 -15.37 -8.75 -22.42
C LYS A 282 -15.45 -7.21 -22.45
N LYS A 283 -15.97 -6.57 -21.41
CA LYS A 283 -15.97 -5.12 -21.29
C LYS A 283 -14.54 -4.63 -21.20
N LYS A 284 -14.17 -3.80 -22.15
CA LYS A 284 -12.95 -3.00 -22.09
C LYS A 284 -12.98 -2.27 -20.76
N LEU A 285 -12.00 -2.52 -19.91
CA LEU A 285 -11.90 -1.86 -18.62
C LEU A 285 -11.55 -0.39 -18.86
N ASP A 286 -12.36 0.52 -18.36
CA ASP A 286 -12.08 1.95 -18.39
C ASP A 286 -11.19 2.29 -17.19
N TYR A 287 -10.04 2.82 -17.47
CA TYR A 287 -9.10 3.34 -16.48
C TYR A 287 -9.50 4.76 -16.09
N THR A 288 -9.58 5.01 -14.80
CA THR A 288 -9.75 6.36 -14.28
C THR A 288 -8.73 6.57 -13.16
N GLY A 289 -7.74 7.42 -13.41
CA GLY A 289 -6.91 7.97 -12.35
C GLY A 289 -7.74 8.79 -11.34
N ASN A 290 -7.13 9.65 -10.55
CA ASN A 290 -7.88 10.64 -9.77
C ASN A 290 -8.73 11.47 -10.73
N ILE A 291 -10.04 11.22 -10.79
CA ILE A 291 -10.94 11.94 -11.66
C ILE A 291 -11.04 13.37 -11.14
N ILE A 292 -10.40 14.29 -11.81
CA ILE A 292 -10.71 15.72 -11.71
C ILE A 292 -11.76 15.99 -12.78
N GLU A 293 -12.92 16.46 -12.36
CA GLU A 293 -14.04 16.72 -13.25
C GLU A 293 -13.62 17.72 -14.36
N GLY A 294 -13.74 17.30 -15.63
CA GLY A 294 -13.36 18.13 -16.78
C GLY A 294 -11.97 17.86 -17.39
N GLU A 295 -11.22 16.87 -16.91
CA GLU A 295 -9.96 16.46 -17.55
C GLU A 295 -10.21 15.60 -18.80
N ARG A 296 -9.38 15.81 -19.81
CA ARG A 296 -9.32 14.91 -20.97
C ARG A 296 -8.48 13.68 -20.62
N GLU A 297 -9.08 12.51 -20.69
CA GLU A 297 -8.41 11.25 -20.43
C GLU A 297 -7.62 10.76 -21.66
N ILE A 298 -6.40 10.30 -21.42
CA ILE A 298 -5.52 9.68 -22.42
C ILE A 298 -5.07 8.32 -21.90
N ASN A 299 -5.52 7.25 -22.53
CA ASN A 299 -5.15 5.90 -22.19
C ASN A 299 -3.99 5.45 -23.06
N ILE A 300 -2.89 5.01 -22.43
CA ILE A 300 -1.68 4.51 -23.09
C ILE A 300 -1.47 3.05 -22.65
N ASP A 301 -1.51 2.13 -23.59
CA ASP A 301 -1.14 0.75 -23.33
C ASP A 301 0.34 0.53 -23.65
N THR A 302 1.03 -0.26 -22.83
CA THR A 302 2.35 -0.80 -23.19
C THR A 302 2.18 -1.91 -24.22
N LEU A 303 3.08 -1.97 -25.17
CA LEU A 303 3.09 -2.99 -26.23
C LEU A 303 4.41 -3.75 -26.20
N SER A 304 4.39 -4.98 -26.66
CA SER A 304 5.60 -5.79 -26.79
C SER A 304 6.71 -5.04 -27.53
N GLY A 305 7.95 -5.18 -27.06
CA GLY A 305 9.13 -4.51 -27.63
C GLY A 305 9.32 -3.06 -27.17
N LEU A 306 8.92 -2.73 -25.93
CA LEU A 306 9.13 -1.40 -25.32
C LEU A 306 8.46 -0.26 -26.08
N LYS A 307 7.25 -0.49 -26.55
CA LYS A 307 6.45 0.49 -27.30
C LYS A 307 5.20 0.87 -26.52
N TYR A 308 4.64 2.01 -26.87
CA TYR A 308 3.34 2.47 -26.38
C TYR A 308 2.30 2.47 -27.51
N SER A 309 1.02 2.29 -27.15
CA SER A 309 -0.10 2.33 -28.10
C SER A 309 -0.30 3.71 -28.73
N ILE A 310 0.18 4.75 -28.05
CA ILE A 310 0.13 6.15 -28.51
C ILE A 310 1.56 6.68 -28.58
N ASN A 311 1.93 7.27 -29.71
CA ASN A 311 3.25 7.85 -29.94
C ASN A 311 3.24 9.39 -30.01
N LEU A 312 2.07 10.01 -29.97
CA LEU A 312 1.89 11.45 -29.98
C LEU A 312 0.67 11.84 -29.15
N ILE A 313 0.86 12.78 -28.23
CA ILE A 313 -0.21 13.43 -27.47
C ILE A 313 -0.19 14.92 -27.81
N GLU A 314 -1.27 15.42 -28.34
CA GLU A 314 -1.47 16.84 -28.57
C GLU A 314 -2.29 17.44 -27.43
N ALA A 315 -1.85 18.58 -26.88
CA ALA A 315 -2.53 19.29 -25.81
C ALA A 315 -2.49 20.79 -26.03
N LYS A 316 -3.49 21.50 -25.54
CA LYS A 316 -3.53 22.97 -25.53
C LYS A 316 -2.83 23.47 -24.25
N PRO A 317 -2.28 24.72 -24.29
CA PRO A 317 -1.78 25.36 -23.08
C PRO A 317 -2.87 25.41 -21.99
N ASN A 318 -2.51 25.04 -20.76
CA ASN A 318 -3.42 24.96 -19.59
C ASN A 318 -4.57 23.94 -19.69
N GLU A 319 -4.51 23.00 -20.62
CA GLU A 319 -5.44 21.88 -20.68
C GLU A 319 -5.09 20.89 -19.57
N ALA A 320 -6.07 20.52 -18.76
CA ALA A 320 -5.92 19.45 -17.76
C ALA A 320 -6.03 18.09 -18.45
N LEU A 321 -5.01 17.25 -18.29
CA LEU A 321 -4.93 15.91 -18.86
C LEU A 321 -4.81 14.85 -17.76
N ALA A 322 -5.62 13.81 -17.85
CA ALA A 322 -5.44 12.57 -17.09
C ALA A 322 -4.76 11.53 -18.00
N ILE A 323 -3.48 11.27 -17.79
CA ILE A 323 -2.73 10.27 -18.56
C ILE A 323 -2.69 8.99 -17.76
N GLN A 324 -3.20 7.91 -18.34
CA GLN A 324 -3.21 6.60 -17.75
C GLN A 324 -2.32 5.65 -18.54
N LEU A 325 -1.30 5.12 -17.87
CA LEU A 325 -0.46 4.05 -18.40
C LEU A 325 -1.01 2.70 -17.98
N ASN A 326 -1.42 1.90 -18.96
CA ASN A 326 -1.87 0.54 -18.77
C ASN A 326 -0.75 -0.43 -19.15
N ASN A 327 -0.11 -1.05 -18.17
CA ASN A 327 0.90 -2.04 -18.43
C ASN A 327 0.28 -3.41 -18.70
N ILE A 328 0.13 -3.75 -19.97
CA ILE A 328 -0.35 -5.05 -20.44
C ILE A 328 0.81 -5.99 -20.83
N ASP A 329 2.04 -5.51 -20.73
CA ASP A 329 3.24 -6.32 -20.98
C ASP A 329 3.66 -7.08 -19.71
N ALA A 330 4.45 -8.12 -19.87
CA ALA A 330 5.01 -8.91 -18.77
C ALA A 330 6.14 -8.16 -18.02
N MET A 331 6.70 -7.12 -18.63
CA MET A 331 7.77 -6.31 -18.03
C MET A 331 7.25 -5.05 -17.36
N PRO A 332 7.93 -4.55 -16.31
CA PRO A 332 7.66 -3.22 -15.75
C PRO A 332 7.96 -2.13 -16.77
N HIS A 333 7.07 -1.15 -16.88
CA HIS A 333 7.23 0.02 -17.73
C HIS A 333 7.00 1.30 -16.92
N ASN A 334 7.78 2.33 -17.23
CA ASN A 334 7.61 3.68 -16.68
C ASN A 334 7.30 4.66 -17.81
N LEU A 335 6.37 5.56 -17.58
CA LEU A 335 6.13 6.72 -18.42
C LEU A 335 6.69 7.96 -17.72
N VAL A 336 7.61 8.65 -18.36
CA VAL A 336 8.22 9.87 -17.82
C VAL A 336 7.99 11.02 -18.80
N ILE A 337 7.41 12.12 -18.28
CA ILE A 337 7.23 13.34 -19.04
C ILE A 337 8.39 14.27 -18.72
N VAL A 338 9.09 14.73 -19.76
CA VAL A 338 10.30 15.53 -19.62
C VAL A 338 10.20 16.83 -20.42
N GLU A 339 11.01 17.81 -20.06
CA GLU A 339 11.14 19.04 -20.85
C GLU A 339 11.63 18.75 -22.27
N PRO A 340 11.21 19.53 -23.27
CA PRO A 340 11.68 19.38 -24.63
C PRO A 340 13.21 19.36 -24.73
N GLY A 341 13.76 18.38 -25.42
CA GLY A 341 15.20 18.19 -25.59
C GLY A 341 15.92 17.45 -24.46
N SER A 342 15.23 17.11 -23.36
CA SER A 342 15.82 16.44 -22.19
C SER A 342 15.78 14.92 -22.24
N THR A 343 15.17 14.32 -23.25
CA THR A 343 14.95 12.86 -23.34
C THR A 343 16.25 12.05 -23.19
N GLN A 344 17.31 12.42 -23.88
CA GLN A 344 18.59 11.72 -23.83
C GLN A 344 19.20 11.81 -22.41
N LYS A 345 19.18 13.01 -21.82
CA LYS A 345 19.71 13.24 -20.48
C LYS A 345 18.97 12.44 -19.43
N VAL A 346 17.63 12.38 -19.53
CA VAL A 346 16.80 11.57 -18.62
C VAL A 346 17.04 10.09 -18.83
N GLY A 347 17.16 9.63 -20.08
CA GLY A 347 17.49 8.25 -20.41
C GLY A 347 18.82 7.79 -19.82
N ASP A 348 19.88 8.61 -20.00
CA ASP A 348 21.21 8.32 -19.44
C ASP A 348 21.21 8.31 -17.91
N ALA A 349 20.44 9.19 -17.30
CA ALA A 349 20.28 9.24 -15.85
C ALA A 349 19.48 8.03 -15.33
N SER A 350 18.41 7.64 -16.01
CA SER A 350 17.62 6.45 -15.68
C SER A 350 18.47 5.17 -15.80
N PHE A 351 19.32 5.08 -16.83
CA PHE A 351 20.22 3.94 -16.99
C PHE A 351 21.22 3.81 -15.83
N LYS A 352 21.71 4.95 -15.29
CA LYS A 352 22.58 4.96 -14.10
C LYS A 352 21.83 4.55 -12.83
N MET A 353 20.52 4.71 -12.79
CA MET A 353 19.70 4.30 -11.65
C MET A 353 19.58 2.79 -11.50
N LEU A 354 19.85 2.00 -12.54
CA LEU A 354 19.88 0.53 -12.44
C LEU A 354 20.89 0.02 -11.40
N SER A 355 21.93 0.81 -11.12
CA SER A 355 22.91 0.54 -10.07
C SER A 355 22.73 1.37 -8.77
N ASP A 356 21.66 2.18 -8.69
CA ASP A 356 21.36 2.98 -7.50
C ASP A 356 20.50 2.16 -6.52
N PRO A 357 21.00 1.82 -5.32
CA PRO A 357 20.21 1.09 -4.31
C PRO A 357 18.92 1.81 -3.89
N LYS A 358 18.82 3.12 -4.18
CA LYS A 358 17.66 3.96 -3.88
C LYS A 358 16.75 4.22 -5.08
N ALA A 359 16.95 3.54 -6.19
CA ALA A 359 16.15 3.73 -7.40
C ALA A 359 14.66 3.52 -7.15
N GLY A 360 14.29 2.54 -6.33
CA GLY A 360 12.90 2.27 -5.96
C GLY A 360 12.24 3.42 -5.17
N GLU A 361 12.98 4.12 -4.31
CA GLU A 361 12.48 5.31 -3.58
C GLU A 361 12.11 6.46 -4.53
N LYS A 362 12.71 6.47 -5.71
CA LYS A 362 12.51 7.48 -6.76
C LYS A 362 11.56 6.99 -7.87
N ASN A 363 10.89 5.86 -7.66
CA ASN A 363 10.07 5.20 -8.70
C ASN A 363 10.82 5.02 -10.03
N TYR A 364 12.13 4.78 -9.96
CA TYR A 364 13.04 4.70 -11.11
C TYR A 364 13.00 5.93 -12.03
N ALA A 365 12.54 7.07 -11.51
CA ALA A 365 12.58 8.35 -12.21
C ALA A 365 13.74 9.21 -11.67
N PRO A 366 14.74 9.58 -12.50
CA PRO A 366 15.85 10.38 -12.05
C PRO A 366 15.41 11.81 -11.75
N ALA A 367 15.91 12.36 -10.64
CA ALA A 367 15.87 13.80 -10.42
C ALA A 367 16.94 14.47 -11.30
N LEU A 368 16.54 15.44 -12.09
CA LEU A 368 17.43 16.18 -12.98
C LEU A 368 17.54 17.64 -12.55
#